data_ce82b3b5654abfa97f6484d2e92fb35c
#
_entry.id   ce82b3b5654abfa97f6484d2e92fb35c
#
_cell.length_a   1.000
_cell.length_b   1.000
_cell.length_c   1.000
_cell.angle_alpha   90.00
_cell.angle_beta   90.00
_cell.angle_gamma   90.00
#
_symmetry.space_group_name_H-M   'P 1'
#
loop_
_entity.id
_entity.type
_entity.pdbx_description
1 polymer ?
#
loop_
_entity_poly.entity_id
_entity_poly.type
_entity_poly.pdbx_seq_one_letter_code
_entity_poly.pdbx_strand_id
1 'polypeptide(L)'
;MNRIRRLRLVLCTLLCFVLCSCQTVLPANEKAQVEELLRAPKLSGDYGALQTALNDWLGESAQLKYPIQGELLSPFVLQDLDGDGQQDAAVLYTTAQTANVCVAILQRDDTGSWQVRQSVEGLAETVENVSLAQLQDTDSCQLVVGYTAAQNDHYLAVYSYQKGTLSTILEQQYEQYLVENITGGSSQDLILMSTLEDGSVQIELLTAD
;
A
#
# COMPACT_ATOMS: atom_id res chain seq x y z
N MET A 1 19.38 71.37 33.75
CA MET A 1 19.84 69.98 33.72
C MET A 1 18.70 68.94 33.81
N ASN A 2 17.54 69.25 34.35
CA ASN A 2 16.44 68.29 34.56
C ASN A 2 15.53 68.07 33.35
N ARG A 3 15.45 68.96 32.38
CA ARG A 3 14.55 68.81 31.21
C ARG A 3 15.09 67.82 30.18
N ILE A 4 16.40 67.81 29.93
CA ILE A 4 17.06 66.92 29.01
C ILE A 4 17.03 65.44 29.51
N ARG A 5 17.15 65.26 30.82
CA ARG A 5 17.07 63.95 31.46
C ARG A 5 15.66 63.34 31.40
N ARG A 6 14.62 64.16 31.57
CA ARG A 6 13.23 63.77 31.41
C ARG A 6 12.88 63.43 29.95
N LEU A 7 13.42 64.22 29.00
CA LEU A 7 13.22 63.98 27.57
C LEU A 7 13.85 62.62 27.12
N ARG A 8 15.05 62.29 27.60
CA ARG A 8 15.72 61.02 27.34
C ARG A 8 14.98 59.82 27.95
N LEU A 9 14.41 60.00 29.14
CA LEU A 9 13.63 58.95 29.79
C LEU A 9 12.32 58.68 29.03
N VAL A 10 11.61 59.71 28.59
CA VAL A 10 10.39 59.58 27.77
C VAL A 10 10.71 58.96 26.40
N LEU A 11 11.84 59.31 25.79
CA LEU A 11 12.26 58.74 24.51
C LEU A 11 12.63 57.26 24.63
N CYS A 12 13.28 56.84 25.73
CA CYS A 12 13.61 55.42 26.00
C CYS A 12 12.35 54.61 26.27
N THR A 13 11.37 55.12 27.03
CA THR A 13 10.10 54.41 27.27
C THR A 13 9.26 54.29 26.01
N LEU A 14 9.27 55.30 25.14
CA LEU A 14 8.58 55.22 23.86
C LEU A 14 9.23 54.19 22.92
N LEU A 15 10.57 54.12 22.92
CA LEU A 15 11.34 53.19 22.12
C LEU A 15 11.10 51.71 22.59
N CYS A 16 10.97 51.50 23.90
CA CYS A 16 10.66 50.17 24.45
C CYS A 16 9.26 49.69 24.07
N PHE A 17 8.26 50.62 23.95
CA PHE A 17 6.91 50.26 23.54
C PHE A 17 6.81 49.86 22.07
N VAL A 18 7.68 50.42 21.20
CA VAL A 18 7.72 50.09 19.77
C VAL A 18 8.37 48.75 19.52
N LEU A 19 9.30 48.31 20.40
CA LEU A 19 10.00 47.02 20.25
C LEU A 19 9.24 45.81 20.79
N CYS A 20 8.20 46.01 21.61
CA CYS A 20 7.37 44.90 22.14
C CYS A 20 6.19 44.52 21.26
N SER A 21 6.01 45.12 20.05
CA SER A 21 4.84 44.86 19.19
C SER A 21 5.10 43.85 18.06
N CYS A 22 6.08 42.96 18.21
CA CYS A 22 6.24 41.83 17.27
C CYS A 22 5.80 40.51 17.92
N GLN A 23 4.54 40.45 18.34
CA GLN A 23 3.85 39.14 18.35
C GLN A 23 3.19 39.00 16.98
N THR A 24 3.85 38.29 16.08
CA THR A 24 3.22 37.76 14.88
C THR A 24 2.21 36.72 15.30
N VAL A 25 1.01 37.16 15.64
CA VAL A 25 -0.16 36.27 15.71
C VAL A 25 -0.40 35.85 14.25
N LEU A 26 0.04 34.68 13.88
CA LEU A 26 -0.33 34.07 12.59
C LEU A 26 -1.86 34.10 12.49
N PRO A 27 -2.43 34.67 11.43
CA PRO A 27 -3.87 34.67 11.25
C PRO A 27 -4.41 33.24 11.31
N ALA A 28 -5.58 33.08 11.92
CA ALA A 28 -6.20 31.75 12.13
C ALA A 28 -6.30 30.93 10.83
N ASN A 29 -6.31 31.60 9.69
CA ASN A 29 -6.36 30.99 8.36
C ASN A 29 -5.04 30.29 7.97
N GLU A 30 -3.87 30.80 8.40
CA GLU A 30 -2.58 30.17 8.13
C GLU A 30 -2.36 28.91 9.00
N LYS A 31 -2.85 28.94 10.23
CA LYS A 31 -2.82 27.74 11.09
C LYS A 31 -3.66 26.61 10.51
N ALA A 32 -4.84 26.93 9.98
CA ALA A 32 -5.71 25.94 9.32
C ALA A 32 -5.06 25.36 8.06
N GLN A 33 -4.36 26.18 7.26
CA GLN A 33 -3.64 25.71 6.08
C GLN A 33 -2.44 24.82 6.45
N VAL A 34 -1.69 25.17 7.49
CA VAL A 34 -0.56 24.34 7.96
C VAL A 34 -1.06 23.02 8.54
N GLU A 35 -2.17 23.03 9.28
CA GLU A 35 -2.78 21.81 9.81
C GLU A 35 -3.35 20.92 8.70
N GLU A 36 -3.86 21.49 7.62
CA GLU A 36 -4.32 20.75 6.45
C GLU A 36 -3.15 20.16 5.64
N LEU A 37 -2.03 20.86 5.54
CA LEU A 37 -0.80 20.35 4.90
C LEU A 37 -0.11 19.26 5.73
N LEU A 38 -0.31 19.21 7.05
CA LEU A 38 0.22 18.18 7.95
C LEU A 38 -0.70 16.97 8.08
N ARG A 39 -1.94 17.05 7.58
CA ARG A 39 -2.81 15.88 7.50
C ARG A 39 -2.27 14.93 6.46
N ALA A 40 -2.19 13.65 6.81
CA ALA A 40 -1.94 12.60 5.82
C ALA A 40 -2.93 12.78 4.65
N PRO A 41 -2.47 12.68 3.38
CA PRO A 41 -3.33 12.78 2.22
C PRO A 41 -4.54 11.87 2.40
N LYS A 42 -5.75 12.42 2.37
CA LYS A 42 -6.95 11.59 2.35
C LYS A 42 -6.98 10.89 1.00
N LEU A 43 -7.05 9.57 1.02
CA LEU A 43 -7.36 8.80 -0.16
C LEU A 43 -8.70 9.32 -0.71
N SER A 44 -8.73 9.65 -1.98
CA SER A 44 -9.90 10.21 -2.67
C SER A 44 -10.43 9.23 -3.71
N GLY A 45 -11.72 9.34 -4.02
CA GLY A 45 -12.35 8.48 -5.02
C GLY A 45 -12.40 7.02 -4.58
N ASP A 46 -12.09 6.11 -5.48
CA ASP A 46 -12.18 4.67 -5.27
C ASP A 46 -11.30 4.18 -4.12
N TYR A 47 -10.09 4.70 -3.97
CA TYR A 47 -9.18 4.27 -2.90
C TYR A 47 -9.70 4.60 -1.49
N GLY A 48 -10.37 5.73 -1.33
CA GLY A 48 -11.03 6.07 -0.07
C GLY A 48 -12.22 5.16 0.23
N ALA A 49 -12.99 4.81 -0.79
CA ALA A 49 -14.12 3.88 -0.67
C ALA A 49 -13.65 2.45 -0.35
N LEU A 50 -12.55 1.99 -0.99
CA LEU A 50 -11.93 0.69 -0.70
C LEU A 50 -11.47 0.60 0.75
N GLN A 51 -10.74 1.62 1.23
CA GLN A 51 -10.29 1.65 2.62
C GLN A 51 -11.45 1.69 3.61
N THR A 52 -12.51 2.42 3.30
CA THR A 52 -13.73 2.47 4.13
C THR A 52 -14.39 1.10 4.19
N ALA A 53 -14.62 0.45 3.04
CA ALA A 53 -15.22 -0.88 2.98
C ALA A 53 -14.40 -1.93 3.76
N LEU A 54 -13.05 -1.84 3.66
CA LEU A 54 -12.15 -2.73 4.40
C LEU A 54 -12.27 -2.49 5.92
N ASN A 55 -12.22 -1.24 6.38
CA ASN A 55 -12.33 -0.90 7.79
C ASN A 55 -13.69 -1.29 8.39
N ASP A 56 -14.77 -1.07 7.64
CA ASP A 56 -16.13 -1.45 8.07
C ASP A 56 -16.26 -2.97 8.22
N TRP A 57 -15.66 -3.72 7.29
CA TRP A 57 -15.65 -5.19 7.36
C TRP A 57 -14.82 -5.72 8.53
N LEU A 58 -13.65 -5.12 8.81
CA LEU A 58 -12.78 -5.50 9.92
C LEU A 58 -13.35 -5.08 11.29
N GLY A 59 -14.17 -4.03 11.34
CA GLY A 59 -14.59 -3.39 12.58
C GLY A 59 -13.49 -2.57 13.28
N GLU A 60 -12.35 -2.36 12.59
CA GLU A 60 -11.20 -1.58 13.04
C GLU A 60 -10.47 -0.93 11.84
N SER A 61 -9.55 -0.03 12.13
CA SER A 61 -8.73 0.61 11.09
C SER A 61 -7.63 -0.32 10.60
N ALA A 62 -7.64 -0.63 9.30
CA ALA A 62 -6.55 -1.31 8.63
C ALA A 62 -5.35 -0.36 8.43
N GLN A 63 -4.15 -0.90 8.58
CA GLN A 63 -2.91 -0.23 8.17
C GLN A 63 -2.55 -0.71 6.78
N LEU A 64 -2.58 0.19 5.80
CA LEU A 64 -2.20 -0.13 4.43
C LEU A 64 -0.71 -0.44 4.33
N LYS A 65 -0.37 -1.48 3.57
CA LYS A 65 1.00 -1.93 3.33
C LYS A 65 1.40 -1.68 1.89
N TYR A 66 2.44 -0.91 1.72
CA TYR A 66 2.94 -0.49 0.42
C TYR A 66 4.07 -1.41 -0.01
N PRO A 67 4.05 -1.93 -1.26
CA PRO A 67 5.22 -2.61 -1.81
C PRO A 67 6.44 -1.68 -1.82
N ILE A 68 7.61 -2.22 -1.51
CA ILE A 68 8.85 -1.42 -1.42
C ILE A 68 9.55 -1.25 -2.75
N GLN A 69 9.24 -2.10 -3.75
CA GLN A 69 9.80 -2.02 -5.10
C GLN A 69 8.83 -2.58 -6.16
N GLY A 70 9.21 -2.49 -7.42
CA GLY A 70 8.42 -2.94 -8.57
C GLY A 70 7.59 -1.84 -9.19
N GLU A 71 6.70 -2.19 -10.12
CA GLU A 71 5.85 -1.24 -10.83
C GLU A 71 4.58 -0.88 -10.05
N LEU A 72 4.03 -1.83 -9.30
CA LEU A 72 2.85 -1.65 -8.48
C LEU A 72 3.24 -1.27 -7.04
N LEU A 73 3.40 0.02 -6.79
CA LEU A 73 3.79 0.57 -5.47
C LEU A 73 2.59 0.98 -4.61
N SER A 74 1.37 0.81 -5.11
CA SER A 74 0.13 1.10 -4.38
C SER A 74 -0.27 -0.10 -3.51
N PRO A 75 -0.85 0.12 -2.31
CA PRO A 75 -1.47 -0.96 -1.54
C PRO A 75 -2.79 -1.43 -2.15
N PHE A 76 -3.28 -0.73 -3.18
CA PHE A 76 -4.49 -1.06 -3.93
C PHE A 76 -4.11 -1.47 -5.34
N VAL A 77 -4.52 -2.65 -5.75
CA VAL A 77 -4.37 -3.17 -7.10
C VAL A 77 -5.77 -3.31 -7.69
N LEU A 78 -6.07 -2.54 -8.73
CA LEU A 78 -7.36 -2.56 -9.42
C LEU A 78 -7.21 -3.33 -10.73
N GLN A 79 -7.85 -4.49 -10.82
CA GLN A 79 -7.79 -5.39 -11.98
C GLN A 79 -9.02 -6.30 -12.01
N ASP A 80 -9.44 -6.74 -13.17
CA ASP A 80 -10.36 -7.86 -13.33
C ASP A 80 -9.59 -9.14 -12.97
N LEU A 81 -9.82 -9.66 -11.77
CA LEU A 81 -9.06 -10.80 -11.24
C LEU A 81 -9.72 -12.14 -11.60
N ASP A 82 -11.05 -12.17 -11.72
CA ASP A 82 -11.79 -13.42 -11.99
C ASP A 82 -12.25 -13.57 -13.44
N GLY A 83 -12.03 -12.56 -14.30
CA GLY A 83 -12.34 -12.58 -15.71
C GLY A 83 -13.82 -12.35 -16.01
N ASP A 84 -14.57 -11.71 -15.11
CA ASP A 84 -15.99 -11.43 -15.30
C ASP A 84 -16.28 -10.13 -16.09
N GLY A 85 -15.23 -9.39 -16.44
CA GLY A 85 -15.27 -8.13 -17.16
C GLY A 85 -15.52 -6.92 -16.27
N GLN A 86 -15.59 -7.09 -14.94
CA GLN A 86 -15.68 -6.02 -13.98
C GLN A 86 -14.34 -5.84 -13.25
N GLN A 87 -14.12 -4.66 -12.73
CA GLN A 87 -12.90 -4.37 -11.99
C GLN A 87 -13.06 -4.77 -10.53
N ASP A 88 -12.17 -5.66 -10.07
CA ASP A 88 -11.96 -6.01 -8.68
C ASP A 88 -10.89 -5.13 -8.05
N ALA A 89 -10.71 -5.27 -6.74
CA ALA A 89 -9.60 -4.67 -6.01
C ALA A 89 -8.93 -5.69 -5.10
N ALA A 90 -7.60 -5.79 -5.17
CA ALA A 90 -6.82 -6.39 -4.11
C ALA A 90 -6.24 -5.29 -3.21
N VAL A 91 -6.32 -5.47 -1.89
CA VAL A 91 -5.83 -4.50 -0.91
C VAL A 91 -4.86 -5.18 0.05
N LEU A 92 -3.65 -4.59 0.16
CA LEU A 92 -2.59 -5.04 1.05
C LEU A 92 -2.67 -4.28 2.37
N TYR A 93 -2.82 -5.00 3.49
CA TYR A 93 -3.04 -4.38 4.78
C TYR A 93 -2.54 -5.24 5.95
N THR A 94 -2.45 -4.63 7.13
CA THR A 94 -2.31 -5.32 8.42
C THR A 94 -3.31 -4.75 9.41
N THR A 95 -3.59 -5.50 10.46
CA THR A 95 -4.37 -5.07 11.62
C THR A 95 -3.52 -5.18 12.88
N ALA A 96 -4.05 -4.76 14.03
CA ALA A 96 -3.39 -4.96 15.31
C ALA A 96 -3.28 -6.46 15.70
N GLN A 97 -4.05 -7.34 15.05
CA GLN A 97 -4.15 -8.77 15.38
C GLN A 97 -3.39 -9.66 14.39
N THR A 98 -3.00 -9.14 13.22
CA THR A 98 -2.24 -9.91 12.22
C THR A 98 -0.75 -9.61 12.34
N ALA A 99 0.08 -10.65 12.30
CA ALA A 99 1.54 -10.49 12.25
C ALA A 99 1.98 -10.17 10.83
N ASN A 100 1.42 -10.86 9.84
CA ASN A 100 1.77 -10.75 8.45
C ASN A 100 0.84 -9.79 7.69
N VAL A 101 1.26 -9.39 6.51
CA VAL A 101 0.44 -8.65 5.57
C VAL A 101 -0.69 -9.52 5.07
N CYS A 102 -1.91 -9.00 5.12
CA CYS A 102 -3.09 -9.64 4.56
C CYS A 102 -3.38 -9.09 3.16
N VAL A 103 -3.98 -9.93 2.34
CA VAL A 103 -4.53 -9.60 1.02
C VAL A 103 -6.04 -9.74 1.09
N ALA A 104 -6.79 -8.64 0.90
CA ALA A 104 -8.24 -8.67 0.78
C ALA A 104 -8.66 -8.47 -0.67
N ILE A 105 -9.65 -9.23 -1.12
CA ILE A 105 -10.31 -9.01 -2.41
C ILE A 105 -11.64 -8.33 -2.17
N LEU A 106 -11.87 -7.24 -2.91
CA LEU A 106 -13.09 -6.47 -2.89
C LEU A 106 -13.70 -6.42 -4.29
N GLN A 107 -15.01 -6.52 -4.33
CA GLN A 107 -15.81 -6.36 -5.54
C GLN A 107 -16.90 -5.32 -5.33
N ARG A 108 -17.41 -4.76 -6.41
CA ARG A 108 -18.57 -3.90 -6.34
C ARG A 108 -19.85 -4.75 -6.23
N ASP A 109 -20.76 -4.31 -5.39
CA ASP A 109 -22.12 -4.86 -5.34
C ASP A 109 -23.03 -4.23 -6.42
N ASP A 110 -24.29 -4.66 -6.46
CA ASP A 110 -25.29 -4.17 -7.41
C ASP A 110 -25.57 -2.67 -7.28
N THR A 111 -25.19 -2.04 -6.16
CA THR A 111 -25.28 -0.59 -5.93
C THR A 111 -24.05 0.16 -6.39
N GLY A 112 -22.99 -0.54 -6.80
CA GLY A 112 -21.66 0.00 -7.15
C GLY A 112 -20.76 0.25 -5.94
N SER A 113 -21.15 -0.19 -4.75
CA SER A 113 -20.37 -0.02 -3.51
C SER A 113 -19.35 -1.16 -3.36
N TRP A 114 -18.14 -0.84 -2.90
CA TRP A 114 -17.11 -1.84 -2.63
C TRP A 114 -17.47 -2.71 -1.42
N GLN A 115 -17.32 -4.00 -1.57
CA GLN A 115 -17.56 -5.01 -0.53
C GLN A 115 -16.38 -5.97 -0.45
N VAL A 116 -15.88 -6.23 0.75
CA VAL A 116 -14.87 -7.29 0.95
C VAL A 116 -15.51 -8.65 0.72
N ARG A 117 -14.91 -9.44 -0.15
CA ARG A 117 -15.36 -10.80 -0.45
C ARG A 117 -14.61 -11.81 0.40
N GLN A 118 -13.29 -11.73 0.39
CA GLN A 118 -12.42 -12.63 1.15
C GLN A 118 -11.12 -11.92 1.50
N SER A 119 -10.43 -12.45 2.51
CA SER A 119 -9.07 -12.06 2.85
C SER A 119 -8.27 -13.28 3.26
N VAL A 120 -6.97 -13.24 3.00
CA VAL A 120 -5.98 -14.24 3.39
C VAL A 120 -4.80 -13.53 4.05
N GLU A 121 -4.22 -14.15 5.07
CA GLU A 121 -2.96 -13.71 5.64
C GLU A 121 -1.81 -14.21 4.75
N GLY A 122 -0.87 -13.33 4.43
CA GLY A 122 0.29 -13.63 3.60
C GLY A 122 1.46 -14.18 4.40
N LEU A 123 2.62 -14.23 3.77
CA LEU A 123 3.77 -15.01 4.27
C LEU A 123 4.69 -14.23 5.20
N ALA A 124 4.68 -12.88 5.17
CA ALA A 124 5.52 -12.05 6.03
C ALA A 124 4.91 -10.66 6.31
N GLU A 125 5.58 -9.90 7.15
CA GLU A 125 5.16 -8.56 7.58
C GLU A 125 5.45 -7.43 6.57
N THR A 126 6.28 -7.73 5.55
CA THR A 126 6.67 -6.76 4.54
C THR A 126 6.38 -7.30 3.14
N VAL A 127 5.72 -6.46 2.31
CA VAL A 127 5.57 -6.72 0.88
C VAL A 127 6.76 -6.12 0.15
N GLU A 128 7.50 -6.95 -0.55
CA GLU A 128 8.63 -6.51 -1.37
C GLU A 128 8.14 -5.93 -2.69
N ASN A 129 7.37 -6.73 -3.42
CA ASN A 129 6.81 -6.34 -4.71
C ASN A 129 5.47 -7.01 -4.97
N VAL A 130 4.75 -6.49 -5.94
CA VAL A 130 3.49 -7.04 -6.45
C VAL A 130 3.53 -7.02 -7.96
N SER A 131 3.07 -8.11 -8.56
CA SER A 131 2.87 -8.22 -10.01
C SER A 131 1.52 -8.86 -10.30
N LEU A 132 1.02 -8.61 -11.49
CA LEU A 132 -0.16 -9.28 -12.05
C LEU A 132 0.32 -10.23 -13.14
N ALA A 133 -0.24 -11.41 -13.18
CA ALA A 133 0.15 -12.44 -14.14
C ALA A 133 -1.07 -13.25 -14.61
N GLN A 134 -1.12 -13.54 -15.88
CA GLN A 134 -2.08 -14.48 -16.46
C GLN A 134 -1.41 -15.85 -16.57
N LEU A 135 -1.32 -16.55 -15.43
CA LEU A 135 -0.62 -17.83 -15.31
C LEU A 135 -1.49 -19.04 -15.67
N GLN A 136 -2.78 -18.82 -15.89
CA GLN A 136 -3.74 -19.85 -16.27
C GLN A 136 -4.32 -19.53 -17.64
N ASP A 137 -4.69 -20.55 -18.41
CA ASP A 137 -5.35 -20.38 -19.71
C ASP A 137 -6.84 -19.98 -19.53
N THR A 138 -7.03 -18.83 -18.89
CA THR A 138 -8.33 -18.23 -18.59
C THR A 138 -8.21 -16.71 -18.72
N ASP A 139 -9.34 -16.02 -18.76
CA ASP A 139 -9.37 -14.55 -18.76
C ASP A 139 -9.04 -13.96 -17.38
N SER A 140 -8.83 -14.80 -16.36
CA SER A 140 -8.50 -14.38 -14.99
C SER A 140 -7.03 -13.96 -14.85
N CYS A 141 -6.78 -13.04 -13.91
CA CYS A 141 -5.46 -12.55 -13.59
C CYS A 141 -5.08 -12.93 -12.15
N GLN A 142 -3.90 -13.51 -11.96
CA GLN A 142 -3.38 -13.86 -10.65
C GLN A 142 -2.55 -12.73 -10.07
N LEU A 143 -2.64 -12.57 -8.75
CA LEU A 143 -1.82 -11.64 -7.99
C LEU A 143 -0.57 -12.36 -7.48
N VAL A 144 0.60 -11.93 -7.93
CA VAL A 144 1.90 -12.45 -7.50
C VAL A 144 2.49 -11.49 -6.49
N VAL A 145 2.71 -11.94 -5.26
CA VAL A 145 3.19 -11.11 -4.15
C VAL A 145 4.49 -11.65 -3.60
N GLY A 146 5.54 -10.85 -3.71
CA GLY A 146 6.83 -11.11 -3.05
C GLY A 146 6.81 -10.52 -1.65
N TYR A 147 7.25 -11.31 -0.69
CA TYR A 147 7.34 -10.94 0.72
C TYR A 147 8.78 -11.03 1.20
N THR A 148 9.12 -10.15 2.15
CA THR A 148 10.38 -10.22 2.90
C THR A 148 10.07 -10.46 4.36
N ALA A 149 10.59 -11.56 4.89
CA ALA A 149 10.51 -11.93 6.30
C ALA A 149 11.74 -11.44 7.09
N ALA A 150 11.79 -11.76 8.38
CA ALA A 150 12.97 -11.54 9.21
C ALA A 150 14.20 -12.24 8.59
N GLN A 151 15.41 -11.69 8.81
CA GLN A 151 16.67 -12.21 8.26
C GLN A 151 16.83 -12.07 6.74
N ASN A 152 15.92 -11.31 6.10
CA ASN A 152 15.92 -11.08 4.66
C ASN A 152 15.58 -12.34 3.82
N ASP A 153 14.80 -13.25 4.38
CA ASP A 153 14.26 -14.38 3.64
C ASP A 153 13.11 -13.88 2.74
N HIS A 154 13.11 -14.31 1.47
CA HIS A 154 12.12 -13.91 0.49
C HIS A 154 11.16 -15.05 0.19
N TYR A 155 9.86 -14.76 0.21
CA TYR A 155 8.79 -15.71 -0.08
C TYR A 155 7.87 -15.15 -1.15
N LEU A 156 7.47 -15.99 -2.08
CA LEU A 156 6.49 -15.68 -3.11
C LEU A 156 5.19 -16.40 -2.82
N ALA A 157 4.08 -15.68 -2.91
CA ALA A 157 2.76 -16.27 -2.98
C ALA A 157 2.06 -15.83 -4.26
N VAL A 158 1.35 -16.78 -4.88
CA VAL A 158 0.47 -16.51 -6.01
C VAL A 158 -0.97 -16.74 -5.58
N TYR A 159 -1.77 -15.69 -5.69
CA TYR A 159 -3.18 -15.72 -5.33
C TYR A 159 -4.04 -15.73 -6.58
N SER A 160 -5.02 -16.63 -6.61
CA SER A 160 -6.06 -16.69 -7.64
C SER A 160 -7.42 -16.43 -7.00
N TYR A 161 -8.19 -15.53 -7.62
CA TYR A 161 -9.56 -15.27 -7.23
C TYR A 161 -10.46 -15.70 -8.37
N GLN A 162 -11.28 -16.73 -8.14
CA GLN A 162 -12.17 -17.28 -9.15
C GLN A 162 -13.46 -17.76 -8.51
N LYS A 163 -14.60 -17.49 -9.17
CA LYS A 163 -15.93 -17.94 -8.72
C LYS A 163 -16.21 -17.58 -7.25
N GLY A 164 -15.77 -16.39 -6.83
CA GLY A 164 -15.95 -15.90 -5.47
C GLY A 164 -15.03 -16.54 -4.43
N THR A 165 -13.99 -17.26 -4.85
CA THR A 165 -13.06 -17.92 -3.94
C THR A 165 -11.63 -17.43 -4.17
N LEU A 166 -11.02 -16.90 -3.11
CA LEU A 166 -9.60 -16.56 -3.06
C LEU A 166 -8.81 -17.78 -2.60
N SER A 167 -7.83 -18.20 -3.39
CA SER A 167 -6.95 -19.32 -3.09
C SER A 167 -5.49 -18.96 -3.31
N THR A 168 -4.62 -19.51 -2.48
CA THR A 168 -3.17 -19.46 -2.72
C THR A 168 -2.82 -20.68 -3.55
N ILE A 169 -2.34 -20.44 -4.77
CA ILE A 169 -2.01 -21.54 -5.71
C ILE A 169 -0.52 -21.87 -5.72
N LEU A 170 0.32 -20.97 -5.17
CA LEU A 170 1.74 -21.20 -4.97
C LEU A 170 2.21 -20.46 -3.72
N GLU A 171 3.07 -21.11 -2.94
CA GLU A 171 3.87 -20.54 -1.87
C GLU A 171 5.26 -21.14 -1.94
N GLN A 172 6.28 -20.29 -2.11
CA GLN A 172 7.66 -20.76 -2.26
C GLN A 172 8.68 -19.73 -1.83
N GLN A 173 9.80 -20.19 -1.26
CA GLN A 173 10.96 -19.35 -1.07
C GLN A 173 11.65 -19.07 -2.40
N TYR A 174 12.13 -17.83 -2.62
CA TYR A 174 12.78 -17.44 -3.85
C TYR A 174 13.90 -16.42 -3.59
N GLU A 175 14.77 -16.23 -4.56
CA GLU A 175 15.71 -15.11 -4.60
C GLU A 175 15.33 -14.11 -5.68
N GLN A 176 14.88 -14.60 -6.82
CA GLN A 176 14.37 -13.78 -7.91
C GLN A 176 13.22 -14.51 -8.61
N TYR A 177 12.29 -13.73 -9.16
CA TYR A 177 11.27 -14.26 -10.05
C TYR A 177 11.06 -13.37 -11.26
N LEU A 178 10.50 -13.95 -12.31
CA LEU A 178 10.14 -13.26 -13.54
C LEU A 178 8.80 -13.81 -14.03
N VAL A 179 7.92 -12.91 -14.47
CA VAL A 179 6.66 -13.25 -15.15
C VAL A 179 6.79 -12.86 -16.60
N GLU A 180 6.83 -13.82 -17.49
CA GLU A 180 6.98 -13.60 -18.94
C GLU A 180 6.31 -14.73 -19.73
N ASN A 181 6.01 -14.50 -21.00
CA ASN A 181 5.56 -15.57 -21.89
C ASN A 181 6.76 -16.17 -22.64
N ILE A 182 7.38 -17.20 -22.09
CA ILE A 182 8.57 -17.86 -22.65
C ILE A 182 8.19 -19.05 -23.52
N THR A 183 7.15 -19.78 -23.13
CA THR A 183 6.70 -20.97 -23.85
C THR A 183 5.91 -20.65 -25.10
N GLY A 184 5.47 -19.39 -25.27
CA GLY A 184 4.72 -18.91 -26.45
C GLY A 184 3.27 -19.35 -26.46
N GLY A 185 2.73 -19.77 -25.31
CA GLY A 185 1.32 -20.09 -25.11
C GLY A 185 0.43 -18.83 -25.00
N SER A 186 -0.83 -19.03 -24.64
CA SER A 186 -1.80 -17.96 -24.34
C SER A 186 -1.60 -17.34 -22.97
N SER A 187 -1.02 -18.08 -22.03
CA SER A 187 -0.70 -17.67 -20.66
C SER A 187 0.74 -17.19 -20.52
N GLN A 188 1.01 -16.52 -19.41
CA GLN A 188 2.37 -16.19 -18.98
C GLN A 188 2.94 -17.34 -18.17
N ASP A 189 4.27 -17.40 -18.13
CA ASP A 189 5.03 -18.34 -17.32
C ASP A 189 5.59 -17.61 -16.10
N LEU A 190 5.69 -18.31 -14.98
CA LEU A 190 6.37 -17.82 -13.79
C LEU A 190 7.69 -18.58 -13.63
N ILE A 191 8.79 -17.86 -13.63
CA ILE A 191 10.13 -18.39 -13.43
C ILE A 191 10.58 -18.01 -12.03
N LEU A 192 11.00 -19.01 -11.27
CA LEU A 192 11.56 -18.83 -9.95
C LEU A 192 13.03 -19.24 -9.94
N MET A 193 13.85 -18.46 -9.26
CA MET A 193 15.24 -18.77 -9.00
C MET A 193 15.48 -18.81 -7.49
N SER A 194 16.12 -19.85 -7.02
CA SER A 194 16.54 -20.04 -5.64
C SER A 194 17.92 -20.68 -5.57
N THR A 195 18.65 -20.43 -4.48
CA THR A 195 19.93 -21.10 -4.21
C THR A 195 19.69 -22.21 -3.19
N LEU A 196 20.16 -23.40 -3.51
CA LEU A 196 20.06 -24.55 -2.61
C LEU A 196 21.16 -24.51 -1.54
N GLU A 197 21.01 -25.30 -0.48
CA GLU A 197 21.98 -25.37 0.64
C GLU A 197 23.40 -25.73 0.19
N ASP A 198 23.57 -26.44 -0.92
CA ASP A 198 24.89 -26.78 -1.49
C ASP A 198 25.50 -25.67 -2.35
N GLY A 199 24.81 -24.52 -2.47
CA GLY A 199 25.21 -23.38 -3.27
C GLY A 199 24.90 -23.50 -4.76
N SER A 200 24.19 -24.54 -5.20
CA SER A 200 23.68 -24.65 -6.56
C SER A 200 22.46 -23.77 -6.77
N VAL A 201 22.27 -23.24 -7.99
CA VAL A 201 21.11 -22.44 -8.36
C VAL A 201 20.07 -23.35 -8.97
N GLN A 202 18.87 -23.32 -8.44
CA GLN A 202 17.70 -23.95 -9.00
C GLN A 202 16.86 -22.93 -9.76
N ILE A 203 16.43 -23.29 -10.96
CA ILE A 203 15.47 -22.49 -11.74
C ILE A 203 14.26 -23.39 -12.01
N GLU A 204 13.09 -22.89 -11.61
CA GLU A 204 11.80 -23.54 -11.84
C GLU A 204 10.98 -22.72 -12.81
N LEU A 205 10.41 -23.38 -13.80
CA LEU A 205 9.46 -22.80 -14.75
C LEU A 205 8.07 -23.36 -14.44
N LEU A 206 7.16 -22.50 -14.05
CA LEU A 206 5.76 -22.83 -13.80
C LEU A 206 4.93 -22.32 -14.98
N THR A 207 4.32 -23.24 -15.69
CA THR A 207 3.47 -22.98 -16.86
C THR A 207 2.04 -23.41 -16.58
N ALA A 208 1.07 -22.83 -17.28
CA ALA A 208 -0.29 -23.40 -17.30
C ALA A 208 -0.27 -24.76 -18.02
N ASP A 209 -0.88 -25.75 -17.42
CA ASP A 209 -1.14 -27.05 -18.03
C ASP A 209 -2.42 -27.02 -18.87
#